data_06160cff86a9b909acdd8784a1e70af7
#
_entry.id   06160cff86a9b909acdd8784a1e70af7
#
_cell.length_a   1.000
_cell.length_b   1.000
_cell.length_c   1.000
_cell.angle_alpha   90.00
_cell.angle_beta   90.00
_cell.angle_gamma   90.00
#
_symmetry.space_group_name_H-M   'P 1'
#
loop_
_entity.id
_entity.type
_entity.pdbx_description
1 polymer ?
#
loop_
_entity_poly.entity_id
_entity_poly.type
_entity_poly.pdbx_seq_one_letter_code
_entity_poly.pdbx_strand_id
1 'polypeptide(L)'
;SRTRWPSLIMAGLAYAGDRKIAKSGQMLADDAVIEVRGRDHPWVSRGGIKLAHGLDHFGWDVTGAVAIDVGSSTGGFTDVLLSRGASRVYAVDSGTNQLAWKLRQDDRVIVHEQTSARVLTDAHVPESVDLIVCDASFIGLAKVLEVPLRFARPGARLLALIKPQFEAGRGEVGEGGGVREGCAPS
;
A
#
# COMPACT_ATOMS: atom_id res chain seq x y z
N SER A 1 -8.35 -13.12 11.23
CA SER A 1 -9.03 -11.96 11.80
C SER A 1 -10.48 -11.94 11.34
N ARG A 2 -11.43 -11.61 12.22
CA ARG A 2 -12.89 -11.58 11.95
C ARG A 2 -13.27 -10.65 10.79
N THR A 3 -12.46 -9.64 10.50
CA THR A 3 -12.70 -8.65 9.43
C THR A 3 -12.34 -9.13 8.01
N ARG A 4 -11.58 -10.21 7.88
CA ARG A 4 -11.11 -10.71 6.57
C ARG A 4 -12.18 -11.49 5.80
N TRP A 5 -13.00 -12.28 6.48
CA TRP A 5 -13.98 -13.16 5.85
C TRP A 5 -15.06 -12.43 5.07
N PRO A 6 -15.70 -11.35 5.57
CA PRO A 6 -16.70 -10.62 4.80
C PRO A 6 -16.17 -10.12 3.45
N SER A 7 -14.93 -9.60 3.42
CA SER A 7 -14.31 -9.13 2.17
C SER A 7 -14.08 -10.25 1.16
N LEU A 8 -13.62 -11.43 1.62
CA LEU A 8 -13.41 -12.60 0.75
C LEU A 8 -14.74 -13.16 0.20
N ILE A 9 -15.79 -13.14 1.02
CA ILE A 9 -17.13 -13.56 0.59
C ILE A 9 -17.68 -12.59 -0.45
N MET A 10 -17.57 -11.29 -0.21
CA MET A 10 -17.99 -10.26 -1.18
C MET A 10 -17.20 -10.35 -2.49
N ALA A 11 -15.91 -10.65 -2.43
CA ALA A 11 -15.07 -10.89 -3.61
C ALA A 11 -15.37 -12.23 -4.30
N GLY A 12 -16.22 -13.06 -3.70
CA GLY A 12 -16.60 -14.36 -4.25
C GLY A 12 -15.51 -15.42 -4.21
N LEU A 13 -14.58 -15.31 -3.26
CA LEU A 13 -13.41 -16.17 -3.13
C LEU A 13 -13.56 -17.23 -2.02
N ALA A 14 -14.63 -17.16 -1.22
CA ALA A 14 -14.90 -18.10 -0.14
C ALA A 14 -15.78 -19.25 -0.62
N TYR A 15 -15.36 -20.48 -0.37
CA TYR A 15 -16.04 -21.71 -0.76
C TYR A 15 -16.15 -22.67 0.42
N ALA A 16 -17.26 -23.40 0.50
CA ALA A 16 -17.42 -24.56 1.36
C ALA A 16 -17.57 -25.78 0.44
N GLY A 17 -16.52 -26.60 0.34
CA GLY A 17 -16.41 -27.58 -0.73
C GLY A 17 -16.55 -26.89 -2.09
N ASP A 18 -17.38 -27.41 -2.99
CA ASP A 18 -17.59 -26.80 -4.33
C ASP A 18 -18.63 -25.69 -4.36
N ARG A 19 -19.25 -25.36 -3.21
CA ARG A 19 -20.26 -24.30 -3.14
C ARG A 19 -19.64 -22.98 -2.72
N LYS A 20 -19.83 -21.95 -3.55
CA LYS A 20 -19.45 -20.57 -3.23
C LYS A 20 -20.30 -20.04 -2.07
N ILE A 21 -19.66 -19.41 -1.09
CA ILE A 21 -20.32 -18.73 0.01
C ILE A 21 -20.74 -17.34 -0.49
N ALA A 22 -22.04 -17.09 -0.54
CA ALA A 22 -22.58 -15.85 -1.13
C ALA A 22 -22.80 -14.73 -0.11
N LYS A 23 -22.97 -15.06 1.18
CA LYS A 23 -23.28 -14.09 2.26
C LYS A 23 -22.55 -14.45 3.54
N SER A 24 -22.10 -13.44 4.30
CA SER A 24 -21.43 -13.64 5.60
C SER A 24 -22.30 -14.33 6.66
N GLY A 25 -23.62 -14.28 6.54
CA GLY A 25 -24.58 -14.96 7.42
C GLY A 25 -25.13 -16.28 6.85
N GLN A 26 -24.51 -16.84 5.82
CA GLN A 26 -24.95 -18.13 5.25
C GLN A 26 -24.70 -19.26 6.24
N MET A 27 -25.73 -20.03 6.51
CA MET A 27 -25.61 -21.25 7.32
C MET A 27 -24.83 -22.31 6.55
N LEU A 28 -23.83 -22.86 7.20
CA LEU A 28 -23.01 -23.96 6.71
C LEU A 28 -23.11 -25.12 7.70
N ALA A 29 -22.78 -26.35 7.24
CA ALA A 29 -22.66 -27.47 8.15
C ALA A 29 -21.50 -27.24 9.13
N ASP A 30 -21.60 -27.72 10.36
CA ASP A 30 -20.62 -27.50 11.42
C ASP A 30 -19.20 -28.03 11.06
N ASP A 31 -19.17 -29.06 10.21
CA ASP A 31 -17.96 -29.69 9.68
C ASP A 31 -17.48 -29.11 8.33
N ALA A 32 -18.14 -28.06 7.84
CA ALA A 32 -17.81 -27.49 6.55
C ALA A 32 -16.39 -26.87 6.55
N VAL A 33 -15.52 -27.40 5.71
CA VAL A 33 -14.19 -26.81 5.47
C VAL A 33 -14.35 -25.59 4.55
N ILE A 34 -13.99 -24.42 5.08
CA ILE A 34 -14.05 -23.18 4.32
C ILE A 34 -12.69 -22.93 3.67
N GLU A 35 -12.68 -22.83 2.36
CA GLU A 35 -11.48 -22.56 1.55
C GLU A 35 -11.57 -21.19 0.89
N VAL A 36 -10.40 -20.56 0.71
CA VAL A 36 -10.26 -19.35 -0.13
C VAL A 36 -9.67 -19.80 -1.46
N ARG A 37 -10.43 -19.66 -2.54
CA ARG A 37 -9.99 -20.01 -3.90
C ARG A 37 -9.73 -18.76 -4.71
N GLY A 38 -8.49 -18.62 -5.19
CA GLY A 38 -8.06 -17.48 -5.97
C GLY A 38 -7.64 -16.26 -5.12
N ARG A 39 -7.30 -15.20 -5.82
CA ARG A 39 -7.03 -13.88 -5.25
C ARG A 39 -7.92 -12.87 -5.96
N ASP A 40 -8.44 -11.90 -5.21
CA ASP A 40 -9.21 -10.78 -5.75
C ASP A 40 -8.34 -9.78 -6.54
N HIS A 41 -7.02 -9.98 -6.51
CA HIS A 41 -6.03 -9.16 -7.21
C HIS A 41 -4.72 -9.93 -7.43
N PRO A 42 -3.91 -9.57 -8.45
CA PRO A 42 -2.64 -10.22 -8.74
C PRO A 42 -1.50 -9.83 -7.80
N TRP A 43 -1.68 -8.79 -6.98
CA TRP A 43 -0.64 -8.15 -6.17
C TRP A 43 -0.40 -8.91 -4.86
N VAL A 44 0.78 -8.69 -4.24
CA VAL A 44 1.11 -9.29 -2.92
C VAL A 44 0.19 -8.82 -1.79
N SER A 45 -0.44 -7.65 -1.95
CA SER A 45 -1.44 -7.14 -1.00
C SER A 45 -2.49 -6.28 -1.69
N ARG A 46 -3.61 -6.03 -1.00
CA ARG A 46 -4.71 -5.15 -1.46
C ARG A 46 -4.28 -3.69 -1.66
N GLY A 47 -3.16 -3.28 -1.06
CA GLY A 47 -2.55 -1.98 -1.35
C GLY A 47 -2.32 -1.78 -2.84
N GLY A 48 -1.89 -2.83 -3.54
CA GLY A 48 -1.67 -2.78 -4.99
C GLY A 48 -2.90 -2.37 -5.80
N ILE A 49 -4.12 -2.74 -5.37
CA ILE A 49 -5.38 -2.31 -6.04
C ILE A 49 -5.49 -0.78 -6.03
N LYS A 50 -5.14 -0.14 -4.90
CA LYS A 50 -5.24 1.32 -4.74
C LYS A 50 -4.27 2.03 -5.68
N LEU A 51 -3.01 1.58 -5.72
CA LEU A 51 -2.01 2.19 -6.60
C LEU A 51 -2.34 1.94 -8.07
N ALA A 52 -2.72 0.72 -8.45
CA ALA A 52 -3.11 0.41 -9.82
C ALA A 52 -4.25 1.30 -10.29
N HIS A 53 -5.29 1.46 -9.46
CA HIS A 53 -6.41 2.37 -9.73
C HIS A 53 -5.95 3.83 -9.90
N GLY A 54 -5.08 4.32 -9.01
CA GLY A 54 -4.56 5.69 -9.09
C GLY A 54 -3.76 5.93 -10.37
N LEU A 55 -2.86 5.02 -10.73
CA LEU A 55 -2.08 5.12 -11.97
C LEU A 55 -2.97 5.11 -13.21
N ASP A 56 -4.00 4.25 -13.25
CA ASP A 56 -4.96 4.19 -14.34
C ASP A 56 -5.81 5.46 -14.44
N HIS A 57 -6.30 5.95 -13.29
CA HIS A 57 -7.12 7.16 -13.22
C HIS A 57 -6.38 8.40 -13.75
N PHE A 58 -5.10 8.55 -13.40
CA PHE A 58 -4.29 9.67 -13.87
C PHE A 58 -3.62 9.42 -15.23
N GLY A 59 -3.75 8.23 -15.80
CA GLY A 59 -3.10 7.85 -17.05
C GLY A 59 -1.57 7.88 -16.94
N TRP A 60 -0.99 7.51 -15.79
CA TRP A 60 0.44 7.58 -15.58
C TRP A 60 1.14 6.31 -16.02
N ASP A 61 1.98 6.44 -17.03
CA ASP A 61 2.97 5.43 -17.38
C ASP A 61 4.18 5.55 -16.44
N VAL A 62 4.59 4.41 -15.88
CA VAL A 62 5.74 4.27 -14.97
C VAL A 62 6.83 3.40 -15.55
N THR A 63 6.75 3.07 -16.85
CA THR A 63 7.76 2.29 -17.54
C THR A 63 9.12 2.99 -17.45
N GLY A 64 10.14 2.26 -16.99
CA GLY A 64 11.49 2.77 -16.80
C GLY A 64 11.68 3.71 -15.60
N ALA A 65 10.61 4.02 -14.86
CA ALA A 65 10.69 4.95 -13.74
C ALA A 65 11.52 4.41 -12.58
N VAL A 66 12.25 5.31 -11.92
CA VAL A 66 12.84 5.11 -10.60
C VAL A 66 11.88 5.64 -9.56
N ALA A 67 11.51 4.85 -8.57
CA ALA A 67 10.49 5.22 -7.58
C ALA A 67 10.93 5.00 -6.13
N ILE A 68 10.36 5.78 -5.21
CA ILE A 68 10.38 5.51 -3.77
C ILE A 68 8.97 5.07 -3.36
N ASP A 69 8.87 3.93 -2.66
CA ASP A 69 7.65 3.44 -2.01
C ASP A 69 7.76 3.67 -0.50
N VAL A 70 7.06 4.71 -0.01
CA VAL A 70 7.07 5.13 1.38
C VAL A 70 5.97 4.40 2.16
N GLY A 71 6.38 3.59 3.14
CA GLY A 71 5.47 2.69 3.86
C GLY A 71 5.17 1.44 3.04
N SER A 72 6.21 0.81 2.50
CA SER A 72 6.09 -0.32 1.55
C SER A 72 5.39 -1.54 2.14
N SER A 73 5.50 -1.78 3.46
CA SER A 73 4.87 -2.91 4.16
C SER A 73 5.11 -4.24 3.43
N THR A 74 4.05 -4.96 3.07
CA THR A 74 4.15 -6.22 2.29
C THR A 74 4.56 -6.02 0.83
N GLY A 75 4.59 -4.78 0.32
CA GLY A 75 5.05 -4.43 -1.01
C GLY A 75 3.96 -4.34 -2.08
N GLY A 76 2.71 -4.07 -1.69
CA GLY A 76 1.62 -3.95 -2.67
C GLY A 76 1.86 -2.88 -3.72
N PHE A 77 2.38 -1.72 -3.32
CA PHE A 77 2.72 -0.64 -4.25
C PHE A 77 3.94 -0.99 -5.08
N THR A 78 5.00 -1.49 -4.46
CA THR A 78 6.21 -1.98 -5.14
C THR A 78 5.87 -3.01 -6.22
N ASP A 79 5.00 -4.00 -5.92
CA ASP A 79 4.57 -5.04 -6.86
C ASP A 79 3.87 -4.46 -8.10
N VAL A 80 3.01 -3.47 -7.92
CA VAL A 80 2.36 -2.75 -9.04
C VAL A 80 3.39 -2.01 -9.89
N LEU A 81 4.29 -1.25 -9.26
CA LEU A 81 5.30 -0.48 -9.99
C LEU A 81 6.18 -1.39 -10.86
N LEU A 82 6.66 -2.50 -10.29
CA LEU A 82 7.49 -3.46 -11.02
C LEU A 82 6.71 -4.13 -12.17
N SER A 83 5.46 -4.51 -11.96
CA SER A 83 4.62 -5.13 -12.99
C SER A 83 4.30 -4.18 -14.15
N ARG A 84 4.33 -2.86 -13.88
CA ARG A 84 4.13 -1.80 -14.88
C ARG A 84 5.45 -1.27 -15.44
N GLY A 85 6.56 -1.96 -15.21
CA GLY A 85 7.82 -1.71 -15.88
C GLY A 85 8.72 -0.67 -15.21
N ALA A 86 8.50 -0.32 -13.93
CA ALA A 86 9.46 0.50 -13.20
C ALA A 86 10.84 -0.16 -13.22
N SER A 87 11.89 0.65 -13.43
CA SER A 87 13.28 0.17 -13.51
C SER A 87 13.89 -0.06 -12.14
N ARG A 88 13.43 0.68 -11.13
CA ARG A 88 13.94 0.58 -9.75
C ARG A 88 12.92 1.08 -8.75
N VAL A 89 12.84 0.41 -7.61
CA VAL A 89 11.96 0.81 -6.50
C VAL A 89 12.74 0.74 -5.19
N TYR A 90 12.85 1.86 -4.52
CA TYR A 90 13.35 1.97 -3.14
C TYR A 90 12.18 1.74 -2.19
N ALA A 91 12.09 0.52 -1.65
CA ALA A 91 11.02 0.12 -0.74
C ALA A 91 11.41 0.48 0.70
N VAL A 92 10.79 1.52 1.26
CA VAL A 92 11.12 2.10 2.56
C VAL A 92 10.03 1.81 3.56
N ASP A 93 10.37 1.18 4.69
CA ASP A 93 9.45 0.91 5.78
C ASP A 93 10.16 0.96 7.14
N SER A 94 9.47 1.48 8.16
CA SER A 94 9.96 1.46 9.55
C SER A 94 9.80 0.09 10.22
N GLY A 95 8.99 -0.80 9.66
CA GLY A 95 8.80 -2.17 10.11
C GLY A 95 9.94 -3.11 9.69
N THR A 96 9.81 -4.38 10.08
CA THR A 96 10.83 -5.40 9.84
C THR A 96 10.20 -6.62 9.18
N ASN A 97 10.90 -7.21 8.21
CA ASN A 97 10.55 -8.48 7.54
C ASN A 97 9.11 -8.53 6.99
N GLN A 98 8.56 -7.38 6.55
CA GLN A 98 7.20 -7.32 6.04
C GLN A 98 7.14 -7.52 4.52
N LEU A 99 8.16 -7.05 3.79
CA LEU A 99 8.18 -7.12 2.32
C LEU A 99 8.13 -8.57 1.84
N ALA A 100 7.25 -8.86 0.88
CA ALA A 100 7.06 -10.19 0.32
C ALA A 100 8.36 -10.73 -0.29
N TRP A 101 8.64 -12.03 -0.08
CA TRP A 101 9.90 -12.67 -0.48
C TRP A 101 10.20 -12.50 -1.98
N LYS A 102 9.21 -12.63 -2.85
CA LYS A 102 9.40 -12.45 -4.31
C LYS A 102 9.93 -11.05 -4.67
N LEU A 103 9.57 -10.03 -3.90
CA LEU A 103 10.01 -8.65 -4.13
C LEU A 103 11.41 -8.42 -3.59
N ARG A 104 11.78 -9.09 -2.50
CA ARG A 104 13.16 -9.04 -1.97
C ARG A 104 14.19 -9.66 -2.91
N GLN A 105 13.76 -10.58 -3.77
CA GLN A 105 14.61 -11.26 -4.74
C GLN A 105 14.65 -10.57 -6.11
N ASP A 106 13.86 -9.53 -6.33
CA ASP A 106 13.89 -8.76 -7.57
C ASP A 106 15.01 -7.71 -7.51
N ASP A 107 15.98 -7.81 -8.41
CA ASP A 107 17.16 -6.93 -8.46
C ASP A 107 16.81 -5.45 -8.66
N ARG A 108 15.58 -5.15 -9.06
CA ARG A 108 15.06 -3.78 -9.19
C ARG A 108 14.60 -3.19 -7.86
N VAL A 109 14.50 -3.99 -6.79
CA VAL A 109 14.03 -3.55 -5.48
C VAL A 109 15.19 -3.36 -4.52
N ILE A 110 15.34 -2.14 -4.01
CA ILE A 110 16.27 -1.83 -2.93
C ILE A 110 15.45 -1.71 -1.64
N VAL A 111 15.72 -2.61 -0.69
CA VAL A 111 14.92 -2.73 0.53
C VAL A 111 15.56 -1.93 1.66
N HIS A 112 14.81 -0.98 2.22
CA HIS A 112 15.17 -0.20 3.40
C HIS A 112 14.13 -0.42 4.49
N GLU A 113 14.21 -1.55 5.17
CA GLU A 113 13.42 -1.83 6.37
C GLU A 113 14.09 -1.25 7.63
N GLN A 114 13.33 -1.16 8.74
CA GLN A 114 13.74 -0.47 9.95
C GLN A 114 14.21 0.97 9.69
N THR A 115 13.74 1.56 8.61
CA THR A 115 14.18 2.87 8.14
C THR A 115 12.99 3.80 8.02
N SER A 116 12.99 4.86 8.82
CA SER A 116 11.99 5.92 8.65
C SER A 116 12.27 6.71 7.37
N ALA A 117 11.26 6.97 6.57
CA ALA A 117 11.40 7.82 5.38
C ALA A 117 11.95 9.24 5.70
N ARG A 118 11.82 9.68 6.96
CA ARG A 118 12.31 10.98 7.45
C ARG A 118 13.81 11.06 7.66
N VAL A 119 14.52 9.93 7.63
CA VAL A 119 15.98 9.88 7.81
C VAL A 119 16.72 9.39 6.57
N LEU A 120 16.05 9.35 5.43
CA LEU A 120 16.67 8.98 4.15
C LEU A 120 17.82 9.96 3.79
N THR A 121 18.88 9.40 3.26
CA THR A 121 20.08 10.12 2.77
C THR A 121 20.44 9.62 1.39
N ASP A 122 21.39 10.29 0.74
CA ASP A 122 21.92 9.88 -0.57
C ASP A 122 22.56 8.49 -0.54
N ALA A 123 22.94 7.98 0.64
CA ALA A 123 23.39 6.59 0.79
C ALA A 123 22.23 5.58 0.63
N HIS A 124 21.01 5.97 0.97
CA HIS A 124 19.81 5.13 0.79
C HIS A 124 19.24 5.24 -0.62
N VAL A 125 19.24 6.46 -1.18
CA VAL A 125 18.70 6.77 -2.50
C VAL A 125 19.74 7.60 -3.25
N PRO A 126 20.71 6.97 -3.96
CA PRO A 126 21.86 7.66 -4.56
C PRO A 126 21.55 8.35 -5.90
N GLU A 127 20.29 8.42 -6.29
CA GLU A 127 19.84 9.00 -7.56
C GLU A 127 18.52 9.76 -7.41
N SER A 128 18.24 10.64 -8.36
CA SER A 128 16.95 11.33 -8.40
C SER A 128 15.86 10.39 -8.89
N VAL A 129 14.65 10.54 -8.33
CA VAL A 129 13.51 9.67 -8.62
C VAL A 129 12.45 10.35 -9.46
N ASP A 130 11.73 9.54 -10.25
CA ASP A 130 10.64 9.94 -11.13
C ASP A 130 9.29 9.97 -10.44
N LEU A 131 9.15 9.12 -9.43
CA LEU A 131 7.88 8.88 -8.77
C LEU A 131 8.10 8.60 -7.28
N ILE A 132 7.26 9.20 -6.46
CA ILE A 132 7.13 8.85 -5.04
C ILE A 132 5.71 8.35 -4.83
N VAL A 133 5.57 7.16 -4.23
CA VAL A 133 4.28 6.62 -3.80
C VAL A 133 4.27 6.47 -2.28
N CYS A 134 3.11 6.69 -1.63
CA CYS A 134 3.02 6.67 -0.18
C CYS A 134 1.69 6.08 0.30
N ASP A 135 1.77 5.01 1.10
CA ASP A 135 0.67 4.45 1.90
C ASP A 135 1.04 4.37 3.39
N ALA A 136 1.79 5.36 3.89
CA ALA A 136 2.20 5.42 5.28
C ALA A 136 1.00 5.58 6.23
N SER A 137 1.11 5.01 7.43
CA SER A 137 0.11 5.09 8.50
C SER A 137 0.72 5.72 9.75
N PHE A 138 -0.13 6.25 10.62
CA PHE A 138 0.24 6.84 11.92
C PHE A 138 1.06 8.14 11.86
N ILE A 139 1.16 8.78 10.71
CA ILE A 139 1.88 10.05 10.50
C ILE A 139 1.21 10.84 9.39
N GLY A 140 1.14 12.16 9.51
CA GLY A 140 0.64 13.05 8.46
C GLY A 140 1.60 13.12 7.27
N LEU A 141 1.03 13.25 6.07
CA LEU A 141 1.76 13.23 4.81
C LEU A 141 2.86 14.29 4.73
N ALA A 142 2.59 15.52 5.18
CA ALA A 142 3.56 16.60 5.18
C ALA A 142 4.87 16.21 5.92
N LYS A 143 4.72 15.50 7.05
CA LYS A 143 5.88 15.10 7.86
C LYS A 143 6.63 13.91 7.27
N VAL A 144 5.94 12.93 6.69
CA VAL A 144 6.58 11.72 6.17
C VAL A 144 7.21 11.94 4.80
N LEU A 145 6.69 12.89 4.02
CA LEU A 145 7.16 13.18 2.66
C LEU A 145 8.25 14.27 2.59
N GLU A 146 8.48 15.03 3.67
CA GLU A 146 9.46 16.12 3.68
C GLU A 146 10.84 15.70 3.15
N VAL A 147 11.36 14.57 3.59
CA VAL A 147 12.68 14.06 3.16
C VAL A 147 12.60 13.35 1.81
N PRO A 148 11.67 12.40 1.56
CA PRO A 148 11.52 11.75 0.27
C PRO A 148 11.42 12.73 -0.92
N LEU A 149 10.71 13.84 -0.75
CA LEU A 149 10.56 14.85 -1.81
C LEU A 149 11.88 15.50 -2.26
N ARG A 150 12.93 15.46 -1.43
CA ARG A 150 14.26 15.99 -1.80
C ARG A 150 14.93 15.18 -2.91
N PHE A 151 14.55 13.92 -3.06
CA PHE A 151 15.05 13.03 -4.12
C PHE A 151 14.29 13.17 -5.44
N ALA A 152 13.16 13.89 -5.45
CA ALA A 152 12.35 14.08 -6.64
C ALA A 152 13.06 14.95 -7.67
N ARG A 153 13.21 14.48 -8.91
CA ARG A 153 13.69 15.32 -10.00
C ARG A 153 12.63 16.34 -10.43
N PRO A 154 12.99 17.40 -11.14
CA PRO A 154 12.00 18.28 -11.75
C PRO A 154 11.01 17.51 -12.63
N GLY A 155 9.71 17.69 -12.40
CA GLY A 155 8.66 16.96 -13.11
C GLY A 155 8.33 15.57 -12.54
N ALA A 156 8.98 15.15 -11.45
CA ALA A 156 8.60 13.94 -10.73
C ALA A 156 7.14 14.01 -10.23
N ARG A 157 6.53 12.85 -10.05
CA ARG A 157 5.13 12.72 -9.64
C ARG A 157 5.04 12.16 -8.22
N LEU A 158 3.99 12.54 -7.51
CA LEU A 158 3.67 12.03 -6.19
C LEU A 158 2.26 11.44 -6.19
N LEU A 159 2.11 10.19 -5.77
CA LEU A 159 0.82 9.56 -5.48
C LEU A 159 0.79 9.08 -4.04
N ALA A 160 0.02 9.78 -3.20
CA ALA A 160 -0.08 9.47 -1.79
C ALA A 160 -1.53 9.19 -1.39
N LEU A 161 -1.74 8.23 -0.50
CA LEU A 161 -3.04 7.97 0.09
C LEU A 161 -3.26 8.90 1.27
N ILE A 162 -4.25 9.77 1.17
CA ILE A 162 -4.67 10.63 2.28
C ILE A 162 -5.48 9.80 3.28
N LYS A 163 -5.05 9.80 4.52
CA LYS A 163 -5.73 9.15 5.64
C LYS A 163 -6.15 10.22 6.64
N PRO A 164 -7.39 10.73 6.56
CA PRO A 164 -7.84 11.87 7.34
C PRO A 164 -7.55 11.75 8.85
N GLN A 165 -7.65 10.54 9.39
CA GLN A 165 -7.38 10.26 10.81
C GLN A 165 -5.93 10.52 11.24
N PHE A 166 -4.98 10.64 10.31
CA PHE A 166 -3.58 10.94 10.59
C PHE A 166 -3.18 12.38 10.21
N GLU A 167 -4.05 13.06 9.48
CA GLU A 167 -3.92 14.49 9.14
C GLU A 167 -4.59 15.39 10.18
N ALA A 168 -5.68 14.90 10.79
CA ALA A 168 -6.43 15.63 11.80
C ALA A 168 -5.69 15.70 13.15
N GLY A 169 -5.89 16.78 13.91
CA GLY A 169 -5.38 16.92 15.26
C GLY A 169 -5.97 15.88 16.24
N ARG A 170 -5.28 15.60 17.34
CA ARG A 170 -5.71 14.60 18.33
C ARG A 170 -7.13 14.78 18.87
N GLY A 171 -7.66 16.01 18.89
CA GLY A 171 -9.02 16.33 19.35
C GLY A 171 -10.11 16.18 18.27
N GLU A 172 -9.72 15.97 17.02
CA GLU A 172 -10.63 15.95 15.86
C GLU A 172 -10.96 14.52 15.41
N VAL A 173 -10.27 13.53 15.97
CA VAL A 173 -10.49 12.11 15.71
C VAL A 173 -11.43 11.54 16.77
N GLY A 174 -12.56 10.98 16.35
CA GLY A 174 -13.55 10.32 17.22
C GLY A 174 -13.16 8.88 17.61
N GLU A 175 -13.92 8.30 18.53
CA GLU A 175 -13.82 6.87 18.86
C GLU A 175 -14.04 6.03 17.59
N GLY A 176 -13.09 5.14 17.29
CA GLY A 176 -13.11 4.33 16.06
C GLY A 176 -12.30 4.90 14.88
N GLY A 177 -11.62 6.06 15.06
CA GLY A 177 -10.68 6.60 14.08
C GLY A 177 -11.30 7.46 12.97
N GLY A 178 -12.59 7.76 13.04
CA GLY A 178 -13.25 8.69 12.12
C GLY A 178 -12.95 10.14 12.46
N VAL A 179 -12.74 11.00 11.46
CA VAL A 179 -12.61 12.45 11.63
C VAL A 179 -14.01 13.05 11.78
N ARG A 180 -14.18 13.98 12.74
CA ARG A 180 -15.48 14.66 12.93
C ARG A 180 -15.78 15.57 11.74
N GLU A 181 -17.06 15.60 11.32
CA GLU A 181 -17.50 16.50 10.25
C GLU A 181 -17.24 17.97 10.65
N GLY A 182 -16.68 18.76 9.73
CA GLY A 182 -16.41 20.19 9.93
C GLY A 182 -14.96 20.54 10.29
N CYS A 183 -14.08 19.57 10.50
CA CYS A 183 -12.65 19.83 10.69
C CYS A 183 -11.96 19.89 9.33
N ALA A 184 -11.53 21.08 8.90
CA ALA A 184 -10.65 21.21 7.75
C ALA A 184 -9.22 20.74 8.14
N PRO A 185 -8.50 20.02 7.28
CA PRO A 185 -7.09 19.71 7.54
C PRO A 185 -6.28 21.02 7.57
N SER A 186 -5.50 21.19 8.62
CA SER A 186 -4.60 22.32 8.82
C SER A 186 -3.36 22.22 7.92
#